data_209c0478d91ffa0dc4926af763247df5
#
_entry.id   209c0478d91ffa0dc4926af763247df5
#
_cell.length_a   1.000
_cell.length_b   1.000
_cell.length_c   1.000
_cell.angle_alpha   90.00
_cell.angle_beta   90.00
_cell.angle_gamma   90.00
#
_symmetry.space_group_name_H-M   'P 1'
#
loop_
_entity.id
_entity.type
_entity.pdbx_description
1 polymer ?
#
loop_
_entity_poly.entity_id
_entity_poly.type
_entity_poly.pdbx_seq_one_letter_code
_entity_poly.pdbx_strand_id
1 'polypeptide(L)'
;MLDQSFSAHNFDIIYGIESRKGNIDIHSMPTKYLDIVKKTKDIKSIIKELKNKEDDKSIEDLHHNKELLLELQENKKQALYEHLEEISDIVNSSSFRFELKKLKIKGKEAFSIDTTKHTQFFAIKQLQYNLRNVFKVRQANRHQILSNIKIFLDSRIPVYVIRTDISGFYESIPQKSLIKSVVENSLLNYKSKSFIRGILREYETTKDKSLIPENYGVPRGIGISSYLSELYMRDLDKKLSSRKEIIYYARYVDDIFIILSSLPNGKTLQSYYDDIVALFNDYELTLKQPGIGNKCELIDMYSSLNLKLQKIEYLGYCIEIERINGKIDCKFRMKKEKLDNIKKKMDNAIKHFNDLSVINVKQAYRDLMDSLDYITGNIALNKTKSGVKTGLYYSNDLLDNDLPDLKGLTRYLHSRKVEPYNKLKGYEVLKSRIESKIKIIDLAKRWNERKFNRFSLEQIERIESWL
;
A
#
# COMPACT_ATOMS: atom_id res chain seq x y z
N MET A 1 -9.73 -18.48 18.43
CA MET A 1 -8.52 -17.63 18.34
C MET A 1 -7.51 -18.41 17.51
N LEU A 2 -6.84 -17.80 16.53
CA LEU A 2 -5.82 -18.49 15.73
C LEU A 2 -4.63 -18.88 16.63
N ASP A 3 -4.30 -20.16 16.62
CA ASP A 3 -3.04 -20.68 17.15
C ASP A 3 -1.96 -20.70 16.06
N GLN A 4 -0.82 -21.32 16.31
CA GLN A 4 0.25 -21.38 15.32
C GLN A 4 0.15 -22.58 14.36
N SER A 5 -0.89 -23.43 14.47
CA SER A 5 -1.02 -24.60 13.63
C SER A 5 -1.44 -24.24 12.20
N PHE A 6 -1.07 -25.09 11.26
CA PHE A 6 -1.52 -25.00 9.86
C PHE A 6 -2.74 -25.92 9.66
N SER A 7 -3.76 -25.73 10.50
CA SER A 7 -4.97 -26.56 10.55
C SER A 7 -6.10 -25.97 9.70
N ALA A 8 -7.07 -26.83 9.33
CA ALA A 8 -8.30 -26.43 8.63
C ALA A 8 -9.07 -25.36 9.42
N HIS A 9 -9.13 -25.49 10.75
CA HIS A 9 -9.77 -24.50 11.61
C HIS A 9 -9.16 -23.09 11.46
N ASN A 10 -7.83 -23.00 11.49
CA ASN A 10 -7.15 -21.71 11.29
C ASN A 10 -7.34 -21.19 9.85
N PHE A 11 -7.35 -22.08 8.86
CA PHE A 11 -7.59 -21.70 7.48
C PHE A 11 -9.01 -21.21 7.25
N ASP A 12 -10.01 -21.73 7.96
CA ASP A 12 -11.39 -21.20 7.92
C ASP A 12 -11.47 -19.77 8.47
N ILE A 13 -10.79 -19.49 9.59
CA ILE A 13 -10.69 -18.14 10.13
C ILE A 13 -10.01 -17.20 9.14
N ILE A 14 -8.91 -17.64 8.50
CA ILE A 14 -8.19 -16.87 7.48
C ILE A 14 -9.09 -16.64 6.26
N TYR A 15 -9.82 -17.68 5.81
CA TYR A 15 -10.77 -17.55 4.72
C TYR A 15 -11.80 -16.46 5.01
N GLY A 16 -12.40 -16.47 6.22
CA GLY A 16 -13.34 -15.44 6.62
C GLY A 16 -12.76 -14.01 6.64
N ILE A 17 -11.49 -13.85 7.00
CA ILE A 17 -10.80 -12.55 7.00
C ILE A 17 -10.47 -12.10 5.58
N GLU A 18 -9.87 -12.96 4.76
CA GLU A 18 -9.35 -12.62 3.44
C GLU A 18 -10.48 -12.52 2.40
N SER A 19 -11.56 -13.31 2.54
CA SER A 19 -12.77 -13.19 1.72
C SER A 19 -13.44 -11.82 1.87
N ARG A 20 -13.47 -11.26 3.11
CA ARG A 20 -14.00 -9.90 3.33
C ARG A 20 -13.15 -8.81 2.67
N LYS A 21 -11.87 -9.07 2.44
CA LYS A 21 -10.95 -8.17 1.75
C LYS A 21 -10.97 -8.33 0.22
N GLY A 22 -11.67 -9.37 -0.29
CA GLY A 22 -11.68 -9.70 -1.72
C GLY A 22 -10.40 -10.37 -2.21
N ASN A 23 -9.59 -10.94 -1.32
CA ASN A 23 -8.31 -11.57 -1.65
C ASN A 23 -8.42 -13.05 -2.04
N ILE A 24 -9.62 -13.63 -2.03
CA ILE A 24 -9.83 -15.03 -2.41
C ILE A 24 -10.50 -15.07 -3.76
N ASP A 25 -9.88 -15.73 -4.70
CA ASP A 25 -10.49 -16.03 -5.99
C ASP A 25 -11.53 -17.15 -5.82
N ILE A 26 -12.80 -16.79 -5.93
CA ILE A 26 -13.92 -17.72 -5.82
C ILE A 26 -13.85 -18.78 -6.95
N HIS A 27 -13.35 -18.43 -8.13
CA HIS A 27 -13.30 -19.33 -9.28
C HIS A 27 -12.29 -20.49 -9.10
N SER A 28 -11.34 -20.33 -8.19
CA SER A 28 -10.38 -21.40 -7.83
C SER A 28 -10.90 -22.37 -6.77
N MET A 29 -12.14 -22.16 -6.26
CA MET A 29 -12.77 -23.07 -5.30
C MET A 29 -13.24 -24.40 -5.97
N PRO A 30 -13.36 -25.50 -5.20
CA PRO A 30 -13.85 -26.77 -5.73
C PRO A 30 -15.22 -26.66 -6.40
N THR A 31 -15.46 -27.44 -7.44
CA THR A 31 -16.75 -27.50 -8.17
C THR A 31 -17.95 -27.71 -7.25
N LYS A 32 -17.82 -28.65 -6.29
CA LYS A 32 -18.87 -28.89 -5.26
C LYS A 32 -19.28 -27.59 -4.54
N TYR A 33 -18.30 -26.78 -4.13
CA TYR A 33 -18.57 -25.50 -3.47
C TYR A 33 -19.21 -24.48 -4.41
N LEU A 34 -18.72 -24.39 -5.65
CA LEU A 34 -19.24 -23.45 -6.67
C LEU A 34 -20.68 -23.76 -7.04
N ASP A 35 -21.04 -25.04 -7.17
CA ASP A 35 -22.41 -25.48 -7.46
C ASP A 35 -23.36 -25.09 -6.33
N ILE A 36 -22.95 -25.28 -5.06
CA ILE A 36 -23.76 -24.84 -3.90
C ILE A 36 -23.92 -23.31 -3.89
N VAL A 37 -22.86 -22.55 -4.21
CA VAL A 37 -22.91 -21.09 -4.32
C VAL A 37 -23.93 -20.65 -5.39
N LYS A 38 -23.93 -21.32 -6.55
CA LYS A 38 -24.87 -21.07 -7.64
C LYS A 38 -26.30 -21.33 -7.18
N LYS A 39 -26.59 -22.53 -6.65
CA LYS A 39 -27.91 -22.90 -6.11
C LYS A 39 -28.38 -21.90 -5.03
N THR A 40 -27.49 -21.51 -4.12
CA THR A 40 -27.78 -20.51 -3.08
C THR A 40 -28.18 -19.16 -3.67
N LYS A 41 -27.60 -18.75 -4.78
CA LYS A 41 -27.93 -17.50 -5.48
C LYS A 41 -29.30 -17.59 -6.14
N ASP A 42 -29.61 -18.73 -6.79
CA ASP A 42 -30.88 -18.98 -7.45
C ASP A 42 -32.04 -18.97 -6.43
N ILE A 43 -31.88 -19.69 -5.32
CA ILE A 43 -32.88 -19.70 -4.23
C ILE A 43 -33.11 -18.31 -3.63
N LYS A 44 -32.04 -17.50 -3.46
CA LYS A 44 -32.20 -16.12 -3.00
C LYS A 44 -32.97 -15.25 -3.99
N SER A 45 -32.83 -15.49 -5.29
CA SER A 45 -33.62 -14.82 -6.33
C SER A 45 -35.10 -15.16 -6.18
N ILE A 46 -35.41 -16.48 -6.04
CA ILE A 46 -36.78 -16.98 -5.84
C ILE A 46 -37.41 -16.38 -4.57
N ILE A 47 -36.69 -16.40 -3.45
CA ILE A 47 -37.16 -15.80 -2.19
C ILE A 47 -37.45 -14.30 -2.37
N LYS A 48 -36.67 -13.58 -3.15
CA LYS A 48 -36.89 -12.15 -3.41
C LYS A 48 -38.17 -11.92 -4.24
N GLU A 49 -38.45 -12.78 -5.20
CA GLU A 49 -39.66 -12.71 -6.02
C GLU A 49 -40.91 -13.06 -5.19
N LEU A 50 -40.84 -14.13 -4.38
CA LEU A 50 -41.96 -14.56 -3.53
C LEU A 50 -42.33 -13.54 -2.45
N LYS A 51 -41.38 -12.78 -1.93
CA LYS A 51 -41.65 -11.73 -0.93
C LYS A 51 -42.56 -10.60 -1.43
N ASN A 52 -42.74 -10.46 -2.72
CA ASN A 52 -43.59 -9.43 -3.32
C ASN A 52 -44.99 -9.95 -3.63
N LYS A 53 -45.35 -11.21 -3.23
CA LYS A 53 -46.63 -11.84 -3.43
C LYS A 53 -47.27 -12.10 -2.07
N GLU A 54 -48.61 -11.89 -1.96
CA GLU A 54 -49.35 -11.97 -0.68
C GLU A 54 -50.37 -13.13 -0.65
N ASP A 55 -50.28 -14.11 -1.57
CA ASP A 55 -51.13 -15.27 -1.59
C ASP A 55 -50.62 -16.40 -0.69
N ASP A 56 -51.50 -17.22 -0.10
CA ASP A 56 -51.19 -18.28 0.85
C ASP A 56 -50.18 -19.31 0.28
N LYS A 57 -50.28 -19.66 -0.98
CA LYS A 57 -49.37 -20.58 -1.64
C LYS A 57 -47.94 -19.99 -1.73
N SER A 58 -47.83 -18.70 -2.00
CA SER A 58 -46.55 -18.01 -2.03
C SER A 58 -45.90 -17.94 -0.63
N ILE A 59 -46.70 -17.96 0.44
CA ILE A 59 -46.22 -18.01 1.84
C ILE A 59 -45.60 -19.39 2.15
N GLU A 60 -46.26 -20.47 1.74
CA GLU A 60 -45.75 -21.85 1.92
C GLU A 60 -44.44 -22.04 1.10
N ASP A 61 -44.44 -21.62 -0.17
CA ASP A 61 -43.26 -21.66 -1.02
C ASP A 61 -42.08 -20.82 -0.45
N LEU A 62 -42.41 -19.70 0.20
CA LEU A 62 -41.40 -18.87 0.86
C LEU A 62 -40.78 -19.56 2.07
N HIS A 63 -41.57 -20.28 2.88
CA HIS A 63 -41.09 -21.06 4.00
C HIS A 63 -40.18 -22.19 3.53
N HIS A 64 -40.63 -23.00 2.58
CA HIS A 64 -39.86 -24.09 1.99
C HIS A 64 -38.50 -23.60 1.42
N ASN A 65 -38.50 -22.52 0.66
CA ASN A 65 -37.26 -21.96 0.07
C ASN A 65 -36.32 -21.37 1.14
N LYS A 66 -36.84 -20.88 2.28
CA LYS A 66 -36.00 -20.47 3.41
C LYS A 66 -35.31 -21.66 4.09
N GLU A 67 -36.03 -22.77 4.30
CA GLU A 67 -35.44 -24.02 4.84
C GLU A 67 -34.35 -24.56 3.91
N LEU A 68 -34.61 -24.63 2.61
CA LEU A 68 -33.65 -25.04 1.61
C LEU A 68 -32.42 -24.11 1.58
N LEU A 69 -32.64 -22.81 1.79
CA LEU A 69 -31.53 -21.85 1.89
C LEU A 69 -30.64 -22.13 3.12
N LEU A 70 -31.22 -22.50 4.26
CA LEU A 70 -30.46 -22.87 5.46
C LEU A 70 -29.65 -24.14 5.23
N GLU A 71 -30.26 -25.17 4.64
CA GLU A 71 -29.55 -26.40 4.27
C GLU A 71 -28.39 -26.14 3.32
N LEU A 72 -28.59 -25.35 2.27
CA LEU A 72 -27.53 -24.97 1.34
C LEU A 72 -26.41 -24.18 2.01
N GLN A 73 -26.73 -23.37 3.05
CA GLN A 73 -25.70 -22.65 3.80
C GLN A 73 -24.85 -23.59 4.66
N GLU A 74 -25.43 -24.61 5.27
CA GLU A 74 -24.68 -25.62 6.02
C GLU A 74 -23.84 -26.49 5.07
N ASN A 75 -24.45 -26.97 3.97
CA ASN A 75 -23.72 -27.71 2.94
C ASN A 75 -22.53 -26.93 2.35
N LYS A 76 -22.69 -25.60 2.20
CA LYS A 76 -21.62 -24.70 1.76
C LYS A 76 -20.49 -24.63 2.79
N LYS A 77 -20.81 -24.54 4.08
CA LYS A 77 -19.79 -24.52 5.15
C LYS A 77 -19.03 -25.82 5.19
N GLN A 78 -19.75 -26.94 5.08
CA GLN A 78 -19.14 -28.26 5.08
C GLN A 78 -18.23 -28.46 3.88
N ALA A 79 -18.68 -28.13 2.67
CA ALA A 79 -17.84 -28.22 1.46
C ALA A 79 -16.60 -27.33 1.52
N LEU A 80 -16.71 -26.14 2.16
CA LEU A 80 -15.53 -25.29 2.42
C LEU A 80 -14.59 -26.00 3.39
N TYR A 81 -15.10 -26.51 4.52
CA TYR A 81 -14.26 -27.10 5.54
C TYR A 81 -13.53 -28.36 5.05
N GLU A 82 -14.21 -29.24 4.29
CA GLU A 82 -13.60 -30.39 3.63
C GLU A 82 -12.41 -29.97 2.75
N HIS A 83 -12.59 -28.92 1.94
CA HIS A 83 -11.51 -28.38 1.12
C HIS A 83 -10.34 -27.84 1.95
N LEU A 84 -10.62 -27.17 3.07
CA LEU A 84 -9.58 -26.65 3.96
C LEU A 84 -8.85 -27.76 4.72
N GLU A 85 -9.49 -28.91 4.97
CA GLU A 85 -8.83 -30.12 5.51
C GLU A 85 -7.83 -30.70 4.49
N GLU A 86 -8.24 -30.86 3.24
CA GLU A 86 -7.33 -31.29 2.17
C GLU A 86 -6.10 -30.36 2.05
N ILE A 87 -6.33 -29.03 2.11
CA ILE A 87 -5.24 -28.04 2.11
C ILE A 87 -4.34 -28.21 3.33
N SER A 88 -4.92 -28.40 4.51
CA SER A 88 -4.18 -28.62 5.75
C SER A 88 -3.28 -29.86 5.66
N ASP A 89 -3.79 -30.96 5.14
CA ASP A 89 -3.03 -32.20 4.99
C ASP A 89 -1.85 -32.02 4.04
N ILE A 90 -2.08 -31.38 2.89
CA ILE A 90 -1.02 -31.08 1.92
C ILE A 90 0.04 -30.16 2.55
N VAL A 91 -0.36 -29.06 3.20
CA VAL A 91 0.56 -28.10 3.82
C VAL A 91 1.37 -28.74 4.95
N ASN A 92 0.77 -29.67 5.70
CA ASN A 92 1.45 -30.37 6.79
C ASN A 92 2.32 -31.55 6.30
N SER A 93 2.18 -31.98 5.05
CA SER A 93 3.02 -33.04 4.49
C SER A 93 4.51 -32.67 4.49
N SER A 94 5.37 -33.67 4.44
CA SER A 94 6.83 -33.46 4.36
C SER A 94 7.28 -32.97 2.99
N SER A 95 6.45 -33.15 1.95
CA SER A 95 6.74 -32.74 0.58
C SER A 95 6.41 -31.28 0.28
N PHE A 96 5.54 -30.64 1.08
CA PHE A 96 5.13 -29.26 0.82
C PHE A 96 6.30 -28.29 0.87
N ARG A 97 6.42 -27.45 -0.16
CA ARG A 97 7.40 -26.36 -0.28
C ARG A 97 6.72 -25.12 -0.84
N PHE A 98 7.23 -23.96 -0.46
CA PHE A 98 6.86 -22.69 -1.12
C PHE A 98 7.61 -22.58 -2.44
N GLU A 99 6.90 -22.22 -3.50
CA GLU A 99 7.45 -21.98 -4.83
C GLU A 99 7.60 -20.47 -5.05
N LEU A 100 8.84 -20.00 -5.23
CA LEU A 100 9.11 -18.60 -5.52
C LEU A 100 9.21 -18.39 -7.04
N LYS A 101 8.40 -17.44 -7.55
CA LYS A 101 8.47 -16.99 -8.94
C LYS A 101 9.20 -15.64 -8.99
N LYS A 102 10.25 -15.56 -9.80
CA LYS A 102 11.02 -14.34 -10.02
C LYS A 102 10.25 -13.37 -10.91
N LEU A 103 10.21 -12.08 -10.52
CA LEU A 103 9.55 -10.99 -11.22
C LEU A 103 10.50 -9.79 -11.31
N LYS A 104 10.22 -8.87 -12.25
CA LYS A 104 10.85 -7.55 -12.28
C LYS A 104 9.79 -6.48 -12.02
N ILE A 105 9.97 -5.68 -10.97
CA ILE A 105 9.08 -4.57 -10.64
C ILE A 105 9.91 -3.29 -10.63
N LYS A 106 9.57 -2.34 -11.49
CA LYS A 106 10.30 -1.05 -11.65
C LYS A 106 11.82 -1.24 -11.78
N GLY A 107 12.24 -2.23 -12.55
CA GLY A 107 13.66 -2.53 -12.80
C GLY A 107 14.38 -3.28 -11.67
N LYS A 108 13.75 -3.52 -10.55
CA LYS A 108 14.30 -4.28 -9.42
C LYS A 108 13.76 -5.72 -9.42
N GLU A 109 14.61 -6.63 -8.97
CA GLU A 109 14.22 -8.03 -8.74
C GLU A 109 13.20 -8.13 -7.60
N ALA A 110 12.14 -8.87 -7.83
CA ALA A 110 11.10 -9.17 -6.85
C ALA A 110 10.65 -10.63 -6.99
N PHE A 111 9.95 -11.13 -5.99
CA PHE A 111 9.49 -12.51 -5.94
C PHE A 111 8.00 -12.54 -5.59
N SER A 112 7.31 -13.54 -6.09
CA SER A 112 5.93 -13.83 -5.72
C SER A 112 5.77 -15.30 -5.38
N ILE A 113 4.75 -15.58 -4.57
CA ILE A 113 4.22 -16.94 -4.36
C ILE A 113 2.91 -17.00 -5.12
N ASP A 114 2.65 -18.12 -5.78
CA ASP A 114 1.42 -18.33 -6.53
C ASP A 114 0.22 -18.49 -5.58
N THR A 115 -0.43 -17.37 -5.30
CA THR A 115 -1.58 -17.32 -4.39
C THR A 115 -2.88 -17.83 -5.01
N THR A 116 -2.90 -18.20 -6.29
CA THR A 116 -4.03 -18.92 -6.90
C THR A 116 -4.09 -20.37 -6.42
N LYS A 117 -2.93 -20.94 -6.04
CA LYS A 117 -2.86 -22.23 -5.33
C LYS A 117 -3.24 -22.01 -3.86
N HIS A 118 -4.41 -22.47 -3.45
CA HIS A 118 -4.91 -22.32 -2.09
C HIS A 118 -3.96 -22.85 -1.02
N THR A 119 -3.21 -23.93 -1.29
CA THR A 119 -2.18 -24.44 -0.38
C THR A 119 -1.10 -23.42 -0.08
N GLN A 120 -0.59 -22.73 -1.12
CA GLN A 120 0.40 -21.66 -0.99
C GLN A 120 -0.20 -20.42 -0.27
N PHE A 121 -1.44 -20.06 -0.65
CA PHE A 121 -2.14 -18.91 -0.10
C PHE A 121 -2.37 -19.05 1.41
N PHE A 122 -3.02 -20.14 1.86
CA PHE A 122 -3.32 -20.30 3.28
C PHE A 122 -2.07 -20.52 4.12
N ALA A 123 -1.09 -21.27 3.60
CA ALA A 123 0.18 -21.49 4.30
C ALA A 123 0.95 -20.18 4.53
N ILE A 124 1.07 -19.31 3.51
CA ILE A 124 1.80 -18.04 3.66
C ILE A 124 1.04 -17.07 4.57
N LYS A 125 -0.30 -17.03 4.54
CA LYS A 125 -1.12 -16.20 5.42
C LYS A 125 -1.02 -16.64 6.87
N GLN A 126 -1.08 -17.95 7.15
CA GLN A 126 -0.87 -18.48 8.49
C GLN A 126 0.53 -18.15 9.00
N LEU A 127 1.57 -18.30 8.17
CA LEU A 127 2.93 -17.97 8.54
C LEU A 127 3.09 -16.46 8.88
N GLN A 128 2.49 -15.57 8.09
CA GLN A 128 2.45 -14.13 8.38
C GLN A 128 1.78 -13.85 9.73
N TYR A 129 0.67 -14.53 9.99
CA TYR A 129 -0.07 -14.40 11.24
C TYR A 129 0.78 -14.85 12.43
N ASN A 130 1.47 -16.00 12.32
CA ASN A 130 2.35 -16.52 13.36
C ASN A 130 3.48 -15.54 13.67
N LEU A 131 4.19 -15.03 12.66
CA LEU A 131 5.25 -14.03 12.83
C LEU A 131 4.71 -12.76 13.50
N ARG A 132 3.60 -12.23 13.00
CA ARG A 132 2.99 -11.02 13.55
C ARG A 132 2.64 -11.16 15.04
N ASN A 133 2.05 -12.29 15.43
CA ASN A 133 1.55 -12.48 16.78
C ASN A 133 2.64 -12.85 17.78
N VAL A 134 3.55 -13.75 17.38
CA VAL A 134 4.64 -14.20 18.26
C VAL A 134 5.60 -13.05 18.55
N PHE A 135 6.00 -12.34 17.52
CA PHE A 135 7.02 -11.28 17.67
C PHE A 135 6.41 -9.89 17.88
N LYS A 136 5.07 -9.75 17.86
CA LYS A 136 4.38 -8.45 17.97
C LYS A 136 4.89 -7.43 16.93
N VAL A 137 5.27 -7.90 15.75
CA VAL A 137 5.76 -7.04 14.69
C VAL A 137 4.62 -6.17 14.17
N ARG A 138 4.86 -4.87 14.16
CA ARG A 138 3.94 -3.88 13.58
C ARG A 138 4.67 -3.18 12.45
N GLN A 139 4.05 -3.11 11.30
CA GLN A 139 4.54 -2.28 10.20
C GLN A 139 4.30 -0.81 10.53
N ALA A 140 5.25 0.03 10.16
CA ALA A 140 5.17 1.45 10.37
C ALA A 140 3.96 2.05 9.60
N ASN A 141 3.25 2.97 10.26
CA ASN A 141 2.14 3.68 9.65
C ASN A 141 2.65 5.00 9.04
N ARG A 142 2.64 5.08 7.71
CA ARG A 142 3.09 6.25 6.95
C ARG A 142 2.43 7.55 7.41
N HIS A 143 1.11 7.55 7.61
CA HIS A 143 0.37 8.73 8.04
C HIS A 143 0.79 9.19 9.44
N GLN A 144 0.90 8.25 10.39
CA GLN A 144 1.33 8.56 11.76
C GLN A 144 2.76 9.13 11.79
N ILE A 145 3.69 8.56 11.02
CA ILE A 145 5.07 9.07 10.92
C ILE A 145 5.07 10.51 10.45
N LEU A 146 4.40 10.79 9.33
CA LEU A 146 4.37 12.13 8.75
C LEU A 146 3.65 13.14 9.65
N SER A 147 2.55 12.75 10.30
CA SER A 147 1.83 13.61 11.27
C SER A 147 2.71 13.98 12.45
N ASN A 148 3.47 13.03 12.99
CA ASN A 148 4.42 13.32 14.08
C ASN A 148 5.54 14.24 13.61
N ILE A 149 6.14 13.99 12.44
CA ILE A 149 7.16 14.89 11.86
C ILE A 149 6.60 16.30 11.72
N LYS A 150 5.37 16.44 11.21
CA LYS A 150 4.71 17.75 11.06
C LYS A 150 4.55 18.45 12.42
N ILE A 151 4.10 17.75 13.45
CA ILE A 151 3.96 18.31 14.81
C ILE A 151 5.31 18.83 15.34
N PHE A 152 6.40 18.07 15.20
CA PHE A 152 7.72 18.49 15.65
C PHE A 152 8.23 19.73 14.88
N LEU A 153 8.07 19.75 13.57
CA LEU A 153 8.56 20.85 12.73
C LEU A 153 7.68 22.10 12.84
N ASP A 154 6.37 21.96 13.04
CA ASP A 154 5.43 23.08 13.27
C ASP A 154 5.67 23.78 14.62
N SER A 155 6.40 23.13 15.57
CA SER A 155 6.79 23.75 16.83
C SER A 155 7.69 24.97 16.67
N ARG A 156 8.32 25.12 15.51
CA ARG A 156 9.26 26.21 15.16
C ARG A 156 10.49 26.30 16.06
N ILE A 157 10.74 25.26 16.84
CA ILE A 157 11.95 25.12 17.67
C ILE A 157 13.08 24.63 16.76
N PRO A 158 14.29 25.24 16.81
CA PRO A 158 15.43 24.72 16.07
C PRO A 158 15.75 23.29 16.48
N VAL A 159 15.99 22.44 15.49
CA VAL A 159 16.37 21.03 15.66
C VAL A 159 17.40 20.64 14.61
N TYR A 160 18.04 19.49 14.79
CA TYR A 160 18.80 18.85 13.73
C TYR A 160 17.91 17.77 13.09
N VAL A 161 17.93 17.69 11.76
CA VAL A 161 17.18 16.68 11.01
C VAL A 161 18.15 15.82 10.20
N ILE A 162 18.01 14.52 10.34
CA ILE A 162 18.68 13.53 9.51
C ILE A 162 17.61 12.74 8.77
N ARG A 163 17.66 12.76 7.45
CA ARG A 163 16.90 11.86 6.61
C ARG A 163 17.86 11.03 5.78
N THR A 164 17.72 9.71 5.81
CA THR A 164 18.57 8.78 5.07
C THR A 164 17.80 7.54 4.62
N ASP A 165 18.45 6.68 3.86
CA ASP A 165 17.86 5.49 3.23
C ASP A 165 18.87 4.32 3.33
N ILE A 166 18.39 3.11 3.60
CA ILE A 166 19.24 1.93 3.63
C ILE A 166 19.42 1.41 2.21
N SER A 167 20.67 1.31 1.75
CA SER A 167 20.98 0.82 0.42
C SER A 167 20.67 -0.67 0.30
N GLY A 168 19.87 -1.05 -0.73
CA GLY A 168 19.56 -2.46 -1.00
C GLY A 168 18.97 -3.20 0.21
N PHE A 169 18.05 -2.58 0.98
CA PHE A 169 17.61 -3.05 2.29
C PHE A 169 17.26 -4.55 2.33
N TYR A 170 16.35 -4.99 1.46
CA TYR A 170 15.94 -6.40 1.44
C TYR A 170 17.07 -7.33 0.99
N GLU A 171 17.93 -6.85 0.13
CA GLU A 171 19.03 -7.58 -0.47
C GLU A 171 20.26 -7.69 0.46
N SER A 172 20.40 -6.77 1.43
CA SER A 172 21.56 -6.70 2.33
C SER A 172 21.36 -7.40 3.68
N ILE A 173 20.14 -7.85 4.02
CA ILE A 173 19.89 -8.52 5.30
C ILE A 173 20.65 -9.85 5.39
N PRO A 174 21.56 -10.05 6.38
CA PRO A 174 22.29 -11.31 6.52
C PRO A 174 21.37 -12.41 7.03
N GLN A 175 21.18 -13.45 6.22
CA GLN A 175 20.26 -14.57 6.54
C GLN A 175 20.69 -15.35 7.78
N LYS A 176 22.01 -15.48 8.02
CA LYS A 176 22.54 -16.20 9.18
C LYS A 176 22.05 -15.58 10.50
N SER A 177 22.17 -14.25 10.63
CA SER A 177 21.71 -13.50 11.78
C SER A 177 20.18 -13.55 11.92
N LEU A 178 19.47 -13.43 10.80
CA LEU A 178 18.01 -13.52 10.76
C LEU A 178 17.52 -14.92 11.19
N ILE A 179 18.10 -15.99 10.66
CA ILE A 179 17.73 -17.37 11.01
C ILE A 179 18.00 -17.61 12.51
N LYS A 180 19.14 -17.14 13.04
CA LYS A 180 19.46 -17.22 14.45
C LYS A 180 18.36 -16.60 15.30
N SER A 181 17.95 -15.37 15.01
CA SER A 181 16.89 -14.65 15.72
C SER A 181 15.55 -15.40 15.71
N VAL A 182 15.18 -16.01 14.56
CA VAL A 182 13.94 -16.77 14.42
C VAL A 182 14.00 -18.12 15.15
N VAL A 183 15.13 -18.83 15.07
CA VAL A 183 15.27 -20.19 15.63
C VAL A 183 15.43 -20.18 17.14
N GLU A 184 16.15 -19.22 17.69
CA GLU A 184 16.36 -19.07 19.14
C GLU A 184 15.06 -18.65 19.85
N ASN A 185 14.08 -18.10 19.16
CA ASN A 185 12.79 -17.78 19.75
C ASN A 185 11.95 -19.05 19.95
N SER A 186 11.83 -19.51 21.20
CA SER A 186 11.09 -20.71 21.58
C SER A 186 9.57 -20.62 21.35
N LEU A 187 9.02 -19.41 21.23
CA LEU A 187 7.56 -19.18 21.04
C LEU A 187 7.07 -19.49 19.64
N LEU A 188 7.93 -19.49 18.63
CA LEU A 188 7.55 -19.82 17.27
C LEU A 188 7.59 -21.35 17.08
N ASN A 189 6.51 -21.94 16.54
CA ASN A 189 6.43 -23.39 16.35
C ASN A 189 7.43 -23.90 15.29
N TYR A 190 7.72 -25.21 15.35
CA TYR A 190 8.69 -25.86 14.48
C TYR A 190 8.34 -25.72 12.98
N LYS A 191 7.06 -25.88 12.62
CA LYS A 191 6.60 -25.83 11.23
C LYS A 191 6.83 -24.44 10.62
N SER A 192 6.50 -23.37 11.36
CA SER A 192 6.79 -21.98 10.93
C SER A 192 8.29 -21.73 10.74
N LYS A 193 9.13 -22.23 11.68
CA LYS A 193 10.59 -22.15 11.53
C LYS A 193 11.10 -22.89 10.29
N SER A 194 10.55 -24.08 10.03
CA SER A 194 10.87 -24.88 8.85
C SER A 194 10.49 -24.16 7.56
N PHE A 195 9.31 -23.54 7.51
CA PHE A 195 8.84 -22.79 6.36
C PHE A 195 9.70 -21.55 6.08
N ILE A 196 10.10 -20.81 7.11
CA ILE A 196 11.00 -19.66 6.91
C ILE A 196 12.33 -20.11 6.32
N ARG A 197 12.93 -21.19 6.85
CA ARG A 197 14.15 -21.74 6.28
C ARG A 197 13.97 -22.24 4.85
N GLY A 198 12.83 -22.86 4.56
CA GLY A 198 12.48 -23.32 3.21
C GLY A 198 12.40 -22.17 2.22
N ILE A 199 11.72 -21.09 2.57
CA ILE A 199 11.61 -19.89 1.72
C ILE A 199 12.97 -19.23 1.49
N LEU A 200 13.81 -19.10 2.53
CA LEU A 200 15.16 -18.53 2.36
C LEU A 200 16.07 -19.43 1.51
N ARG A 201 15.94 -20.76 1.63
CA ARG A 201 16.68 -21.69 0.78
C ARG A 201 16.22 -21.62 -0.68
N GLU A 202 14.91 -21.56 -0.92
CA GLU A 202 14.35 -21.38 -2.27
C GLU A 202 14.80 -20.05 -2.88
N TYR A 203 14.85 -18.98 -2.07
CA TYR A 203 15.39 -17.69 -2.49
C TYR A 203 16.87 -17.78 -2.89
N GLU A 204 17.71 -18.53 -2.15
CA GLU A 204 19.12 -18.73 -2.48
C GLU A 204 19.33 -19.42 -3.83
N THR A 205 18.40 -20.28 -4.26
CA THR A 205 18.46 -20.96 -5.55
C THR A 205 17.97 -20.10 -6.72
N THR A 206 17.09 -19.13 -6.43
CA THR A 206 16.39 -18.36 -7.48
C THR A 206 16.90 -16.92 -7.66
N LYS A 207 17.54 -16.34 -6.63
CA LYS A 207 18.08 -14.97 -6.71
C LYS A 207 19.27 -14.85 -7.67
N ASP A 208 19.51 -13.64 -8.14
CA ASP A 208 20.70 -13.34 -8.94
C ASP A 208 21.95 -13.22 -8.04
N LYS A 209 22.77 -14.24 -8.03
CA LYS A 209 23.98 -14.30 -7.20
C LYS A 209 25.08 -13.31 -7.65
N SER A 210 24.97 -12.73 -8.84
CA SER A 210 25.88 -11.69 -9.29
C SER A 210 25.58 -10.33 -8.61
N LEU A 211 24.34 -10.14 -8.16
CA LEU A 211 23.87 -8.91 -7.52
C LEU A 211 23.75 -9.04 -5.99
N ILE A 212 23.45 -10.25 -5.50
CA ILE A 212 23.18 -10.50 -4.08
C ILE A 212 24.06 -11.64 -3.60
N PRO A 213 24.99 -11.41 -2.65
CA PRO A 213 25.90 -12.44 -2.13
C PRO A 213 25.15 -13.64 -1.55
N GLU A 214 25.84 -14.76 -1.44
CA GLU A 214 25.31 -15.95 -0.76
C GLU A 214 25.01 -15.66 0.70
N ASN A 215 23.91 -16.25 1.21
CA ASN A 215 23.43 -16.05 2.57
C ASN A 215 23.01 -14.60 2.94
N TYR A 216 22.76 -13.77 1.92
CA TYR A 216 22.20 -12.44 2.09
C TYR A 216 20.86 -12.29 1.39
N GLY A 217 20.07 -11.39 1.93
CA GLY A 217 18.80 -10.95 1.40
C GLY A 217 17.61 -11.80 1.82
N VAL A 218 16.44 -11.16 1.71
CA VAL A 218 15.13 -11.77 1.84
C VAL A 218 14.31 -11.48 0.58
N PRO A 219 13.45 -12.41 0.13
CA PRO A 219 12.74 -12.26 -1.16
C PRO A 219 11.77 -11.09 -1.14
N ARG A 220 12.13 -9.98 -1.79
CA ARG A 220 11.27 -8.79 -1.94
C ARG A 220 9.97 -9.16 -2.65
N GLY A 221 8.82 -8.67 -2.16
CA GLY A 221 7.51 -8.86 -2.78
C GLY A 221 6.64 -9.92 -2.13
N ILE A 222 7.21 -10.85 -1.37
CA ILE A 222 6.40 -11.77 -0.57
C ILE A 222 6.12 -11.19 0.82
N GLY A 223 4.89 -11.40 1.30
CA GLY A 223 4.39 -10.71 2.49
C GLY A 223 5.10 -11.02 3.81
N ILE A 224 5.89 -12.10 3.90
CA ILE A 224 6.67 -12.39 5.12
C ILE A 224 7.97 -11.59 5.20
N SER A 225 8.51 -11.15 4.07
CA SER A 225 9.81 -10.46 4.06
C SER A 225 9.78 -9.16 4.84
N SER A 226 8.66 -8.43 4.80
CA SER A 226 8.48 -7.24 5.63
C SER A 226 8.49 -7.56 7.13
N TYR A 227 7.93 -8.71 7.56
CA TYR A 227 8.00 -9.12 8.97
C TYR A 227 9.42 -9.54 9.37
N LEU A 228 10.12 -10.25 8.50
CA LEU A 228 11.49 -10.69 8.74
C LEU A 228 12.45 -9.50 8.81
N SER A 229 12.32 -8.53 7.92
CA SER A 229 13.13 -7.31 7.94
C SER A 229 12.85 -6.43 9.16
N GLU A 230 11.58 -6.27 9.56
CA GLU A 230 11.24 -5.56 10.80
C GLU A 230 11.81 -6.26 12.05
N LEU A 231 11.81 -7.59 12.06
CA LEU A 231 12.41 -8.36 13.14
C LEU A 231 13.92 -8.15 13.21
N TYR A 232 14.60 -8.15 12.07
CA TYR A 232 16.04 -7.90 11.97
C TYR A 232 16.41 -6.49 12.48
N MET A 233 15.62 -5.48 12.14
CA MET A 233 15.85 -4.08 12.50
C MET A 233 15.55 -3.75 13.96
N ARG A 234 14.81 -4.60 14.67
CA ARG A 234 14.26 -4.29 16.00
C ARG A 234 15.28 -3.78 17.00
N ASP A 235 16.41 -4.44 17.13
CA ASP A 235 17.43 -4.08 18.10
C ASP A 235 18.17 -2.79 17.70
N LEU A 236 18.41 -2.61 16.42
CA LEU A 236 19.00 -1.38 15.88
C LEU A 236 18.08 -0.19 16.09
N ASP A 237 16.78 -0.32 15.74
CA ASP A 237 15.78 0.70 15.99
C ASP A 237 15.71 1.10 17.48
N LYS A 238 15.78 0.11 18.38
CA LYS A 238 15.79 0.35 19.83
C LYS A 238 17.04 1.09 20.27
N LYS A 239 18.22 0.70 19.79
CA LYS A 239 19.49 1.38 20.11
C LYS A 239 19.48 2.83 19.67
N LEU A 240 18.92 3.14 18.49
CA LEU A 240 18.80 4.51 18.00
C LEU A 240 17.76 5.31 18.80
N SER A 241 16.55 4.79 18.92
CA SER A 241 15.46 5.49 19.61
C SER A 241 15.71 5.72 21.11
N SER A 242 16.66 5.01 21.72
CA SER A 242 17.04 5.20 23.12
C SER A 242 18.15 6.24 23.34
N ARG A 243 18.75 6.82 22.30
CA ARG A 243 19.75 7.88 22.43
C ARG A 243 19.09 9.17 22.93
N LYS A 244 19.70 9.83 23.91
CA LYS A 244 19.15 11.01 24.61
C LYS A 244 18.94 12.22 23.69
N GLU A 245 19.78 12.37 22.68
CA GLU A 245 19.73 13.46 21.70
C GLU A 245 18.57 13.33 20.75
N ILE A 246 18.09 12.09 20.48
CA ILE A 246 17.05 11.78 19.54
C ILE A 246 15.68 11.98 20.19
N ILE A 247 14.96 13.03 19.78
CA ILE A 247 13.59 13.30 20.23
C ILE A 247 12.54 12.60 19.39
N TYR A 248 12.89 12.28 18.14
CA TYR A 248 12.02 11.51 17.27
C TYR A 248 12.84 10.63 16.32
N TYR A 249 12.49 9.36 16.27
CA TYR A 249 13.02 8.36 15.33
C TYR A 249 11.87 7.67 14.64
N ALA A 250 11.91 7.62 13.32
CA ALA A 250 10.98 6.85 12.53
C ALA A 250 11.69 6.16 11.36
N ARG A 251 11.29 4.93 11.10
CA ARG A 251 11.70 4.17 9.92
C ARG A 251 10.47 3.63 9.19
N TYR A 252 10.45 3.80 7.89
CA TYR A 252 9.44 3.22 7.02
C TYR A 252 10.14 2.33 5.98
N VAL A 253 10.27 1.03 6.29
CA VAL A 253 11.04 0.05 5.54
C VAL A 253 12.53 0.43 5.53
N ASP A 254 13.02 1.05 4.45
CA ASP A 254 14.37 1.53 4.20
C ASP A 254 14.56 3.03 4.47
N ASP A 255 13.48 3.81 4.40
CA ASP A 255 13.50 5.27 4.64
C ASP A 255 13.52 5.61 6.14
N ILE A 256 14.54 6.35 6.58
CA ILE A 256 14.78 6.74 7.99
C ILE A 256 14.64 8.26 8.14
N PHE A 257 14.00 8.68 9.23
CA PHE A 257 13.88 10.08 9.62
C PHE A 257 14.19 10.25 11.11
N ILE A 258 15.13 11.13 11.44
CA ILE A 258 15.58 11.39 12.81
C ILE A 258 15.51 12.88 13.09
N ILE A 259 14.97 13.25 14.24
CA ILE A 259 15.01 14.63 14.77
C ILE A 259 15.80 14.61 16.07
N LEU A 260 16.78 15.49 16.17
CA LEU A 260 17.62 15.66 17.36
C LEU A 260 17.39 17.01 17.99
N SER A 261 17.32 17.04 19.33
CA SER A 261 17.23 18.29 20.09
C SER A 261 18.59 18.95 20.29
N SER A 262 19.68 18.16 20.31
CA SER A 262 21.04 18.62 20.56
C SER A 262 22.02 17.67 19.91
N LEU A 263 23.28 18.06 19.86
CA LEU A 263 24.39 17.18 19.52
C LEU A 263 25.27 16.97 20.77
N PRO A 264 25.92 15.81 20.93
CA PRO A 264 26.91 15.61 21.96
C PRO A 264 28.04 16.65 21.87
N ASN A 265 28.61 17.03 23.01
CA ASN A 265 29.67 18.05 23.07
C ASN A 265 30.83 17.74 22.10
N GLY A 266 31.21 18.72 21.31
CA GLY A 266 32.31 18.63 20.34
C GLY A 266 31.97 17.90 19.03
N LYS A 267 30.73 17.44 18.84
CA LYS A 267 30.30 16.82 17.58
C LYS A 267 29.59 17.77 16.64
N THR A 268 29.87 17.60 15.36
CA THR A 268 29.10 18.21 14.26
C THR A 268 27.96 17.25 13.86
N LEU A 269 26.96 17.75 13.14
CA LEU A 269 25.87 16.91 12.62
C LEU A 269 26.42 15.79 11.71
N GLN A 270 27.45 16.10 10.91
CA GLN A 270 28.11 15.10 10.06
C GLN A 270 28.79 14.02 10.89
N SER A 271 29.58 14.37 11.90
CA SER A 271 30.25 13.38 12.74
C SER A 271 29.27 12.52 13.55
N TYR A 272 28.12 13.09 13.95
CA TYR A 272 27.05 12.32 14.59
C TYR A 272 26.39 11.35 13.59
N TYR A 273 26.23 11.77 12.33
CA TYR A 273 25.74 10.87 11.29
C TYR A 273 26.71 9.73 11.00
N ASP A 274 28.01 10.00 11.01
CA ASP A 274 29.06 8.97 10.84
C ASP A 274 29.01 7.91 11.95
N ASP A 275 28.70 8.29 13.21
CA ASP A 275 28.45 7.32 14.29
C ASP A 275 27.20 6.45 14.03
N ILE A 276 26.16 7.04 13.40
CA ILE A 276 24.98 6.26 13.00
C ILE A 276 25.36 5.29 11.89
N VAL A 277 26.13 5.73 10.90
CA VAL A 277 26.62 4.87 9.82
C VAL A 277 27.45 3.70 10.39
N ALA A 278 28.36 3.97 11.33
CA ALA A 278 29.14 2.92 11.98
C ALA A 278 28.21 1.89 12.68
N LEU A 279 27.19 2.37 13.40
CA LEU A 279 26.21 1.49 14.02
C LEU A 279 25.46 0.60 13.00
N PHE A 280 25.09 1.13 11.82
CA PHE A 280 24.46 0.34 10.77
C PHE A 280 25.43 -0.69 10.17
N ASN A 281 26.70 -0.31 10.01
CA ASN A 281 27.74 -1.24 9.53
C ASN A 281 27.93 -2.45 10.48
N ASP A 282 27.78 -2.27 11.81
CA ASP A 282 27.78 -3.36 12.77
C ASP A 282 26.65 -4.38 12.52
N TYR A 283 25.57 -3.93 11.87
CA TYR A 283 24.46 -4.76 11.41
C TYR A 283 24.55 -5.12 9.92
N GLU A 284 25.72 -5.00 9.31
CA GLU A 284 25.96 -5.29 7.89
C GLU A 284 24.99 -4.54 6.93
N LEU A 285 24.52 -3.37 7.33
CA LEU A 285 23.64 -2.50 6.57
C LEU A 285 24.36 -1.21 6.20
N THR A 286 24.19 -0.77 4.96
CA THR A 286 24.83 0.43 4.44
C THR A 286 23.84 1.57 4.31
N LEU A 287 24.09 2.69 4.99
CA LEU A 287 23.32 3.93 4.81
C LEU A 287 23.86 4.74 3.63
N LYS A 288 22.96 5.45 2.96
CA LYS A 288 23.35 6.42 1.95
C LYS A 288 24.07 7.60 2.57
N GLN A 289 25.13 8.06 1.87
CA GLN A 289 25.90 9.21 2.28
C GLN A 289 25.32 10.52 1.72
N PRO A 290 25.50 11.67 2.41
CA PRO A 290 25.12 12.97 1.90
C PRO A 290 25.77 13.26 0.54
N GLY A 291 25.02 13.84 -0.40
CA GLY A 291 25.53 14.16 -1.73
C GLY A 291 24.41 14.45 -2.71
N ILE A 292 24.76 15.09 -3.82
CA ILE A 292 23.81 15.47 -4.87
C ILE A 292 23.15 14.21 -5.45
N GLY A 293 21.83 14.17 -5.44
CA GLY A 293 21.04 13.03 -5.95
C GLY A 293 20.92 11.86 -4.99
N ASN A 294 21.58 11.89 -3.84
CA ASN A 294 21.44 10.90 -2.80
C ASN A 294 20.22 11.22 -1.92
N LYS A 295 19.58 10.17 -1.42
CA LYS A 295 18.52 10.30 -0.44
C LYS A 295 19.08 10.37 0.99
N CYS A 296 19.98 11.33 1.21
CA CYS A 296 20.54 11.61 2.53
C CYS A 296 20.67 13.12 2.71
N GLU A 297 19.87 13.67 3.59
CA GLU A 297 19.82 15.09 3.93
C GLU A 297 20.15 15.27 5.42
N LEU A 298 21.10 16.17 5.70
CA LEU A 298 21.48 16.61 7.04
C LEU A 298 21.16 18.10 7.17
N ILE A 299 20.23 18.47 8.03
CA ILE A 299 19.79 19.86 8.22
C ILE A 299 20.08 20.30 9.63
N ASP A 300 20.88 21.36 9.76
CA ASP A 300 21.15 22.06 11.02
C ASP A 300 20.32 23.36 11.06
N MET A 301 19.30 23.39 11.92
CA MET A 301 18.45 24.57 12.08
C MET A 301 19.01 25.57 13.10
N TYR A 302 20.10 25.24 13.80
CA TYR A 302 20.73 26.16 14.77
C TYR A 302 21.74 27.08 14.12
N SER A 303 22.48 26.60 13.11
CA SER A 303 23.74 27.21 12.67
C SER A 303 23.61 28.45 11.78
N SER A 304 22.40 28.83 11.30
CA SER A 304 22.29 30.00 10.42
C SER A 304 21.12 30.91 10.77
N LEU A 305 21.40 32.22 10.91
CA LEU A 305 20.40 33.28 10.97
C LEU A 305 19.52 33.29 9.70
N ASN A 306 20.09 32.89 8.56
CA ASN A 306 19.43 32.78 7.26
C ASN A 306 19.53 31.35 6.71
N LEU A 307 18.75 30.44 7.26
CA LEU A 307 18.62 29.10 6.68
C LEU A 307 17.97 29.24 5.29
N LYS A 308 18.76 29.01 4.23
CA LYS A 308 18.22 28.95 2.86
C LYS A 308 17.23 27.79 2.79
N LEU A 309 16.24 27.89 1.89
CA LEU A 309 15.23 26.86 1.67
C LEU A 309 15.88 25.48 1.49
N GLN A 310 15.63 24.60 2.44
CA GLN A 310 15.99 23.19 2.39
C GLN A 310 14.76 22.36 2.02
N LYS A 311 14.95 21.30 1.27
CA LYS A 311 13.87 20.40 0.82
C LYS A 311 14.21 18.96 1.17
N ILE A 312 13.30 18.30 1.88
CA ILE A 312 13.38 16.88 2.21
C ILE A 312 12.24 16.16 1.51
N GLU A 313 12.56 15.24 0.62
CA GLU A 313 11.55 14.35 0.05
C GLU A 313 11.38 13.11 0.92
N TYR A 314 10.26 12.98 1.62
CA TYR A 314 9.98 11.87 2.50
C TYR A 314 8.54 11.36 2.37
N LEU A 315 8.39 10.06 2.18
CA LEU A 315 7.09 9.35 2.10
C LEU A 315 6.04 10.07 1.23
N GLY A 316 6.45 10.58 0.06
CA GLY A 316 5.54 11.20 -0.92
C GLY A 316 5.19 12.66 -0.67
N TYR A 317 5.84 13.30 0.31
CA TYR A 317 5.83 14.74 0.53
C TYR A 317 7.20 15.34 0.26
N CYS A 318 7.21 16.63 -0.04
CA CYS A 318 8.37 17.51 -0.01
C CYS A 318 8.19 18.44 1.21
N ILE A 319 9.04 18.28 2.20
CA ILE A 319 9.06 19.12 3.40
C ILE A 319 10.04 20.26 3.11
N GLU A 320 9.52 21.47 3.01
CA GLU A 320 10.29 22.68 2.80
C GLU A 320 10.56 23.33 4.15
N ILE A 321 11.83 23.59 4.44
CA ILE A 321 12.30 24.19 5.71
C ILE A 321 13.11 25.43 5.37
N GLU A 322 12.72 26.57 5.89
CA GLU A 322 13.41 27.85 5.71
C GLU A 322 13.35 28.70 6.97
N ARG A 323 14.20 29.71 7.07
CA ARG A 323 14.11 30.71 8.15
C ARG A 323 13.69 32.05 7.56
N ILE A 324 12.53 32.53 7.97
CA ILE A 324 11.96 33.80 7.53
C ILE A 324 11.87 34.73 8.75
N ASN A 325 12.50 35.92 8.68
CA ASN A 325 12.51 36.88 9.76
C ASN A 325 12.92 36.30 11.13
N GLY A 326 13.96 35.45 11.11
CA GLY A 326 14.48 34.80 12.33
C GLY A 326 13.66 33.58 12.82
N LYS A 327 12.49 33.31 12.25
CA LYS A 327 11.62 32.20 12.63
C LYS A 327 11.73 31.05 11.62
N ILE A 328 11.72 29.83 12.13
CA ILE A 328 11.68 28.62 11.28
C ILE A 328 10.26 28.49 10.73
N ASP A 329 10.15 28.30 9.44
CA ASP A 329 8.92 28.00 8.72
C ASP A 329 9.06 26.65 8.00
N CYS A 330 8.11 25.75 8.22
CA CYS A 330 8.10 24.40 7.64
C CYS A 330 6.81 24.21 6.85
N LYS A 331 6.94 23.78 5.60
CA LYS A 331 5.79 23.58 4.71
C LYS A 331 5.79 22.19 4.12
N PHE A 332 4.62 21.56 4.15
CA PHE A 332 4.39 20.25 3.53
C PHE A 332 3.78 20.43 2.15
N ARG A 333 4.53 20.04 1.14
CA ARG A 333 4.17 20.12 -0.29
C ARG A 333 4.05 18.73 -0.90
N MET A 334 3.42 18.65 -2.05
CA MET A 334 3.43 17.41 -2.83
C MET A 334 4.81 17.19 -3.45
N LYS A 335 5.28 15.94 -3.46
CA LYS A 335 6.49 15.57 -4.18
C LYS A 335 6.33 15.86 -5.68
N LYS A 336 7.38 16.38 -6.32
CA LYS A 336 7.38 16.76 -7.76
C LYS A 336 6.93 15.61 -8.66
N GLU A 337 7.47 14.41 -8.47
CA GLU A 337 7.08 13.21 -9.22
C GLU A 337 5.56 12.94 -9.16
N LYS A 338 4.94 13.18 -8.01
CA LYS A 338 3.49 13.01 -7.82
C LYS A 338 2.69 14.07 -8.58
N LEU A 339 3.16 15.31 -8.57
CA LEU A 339 2.57 16.39 -9.37
C LEU A 339 2.63 16.08 -10.86
N ASP A 340 3.80 15.63 -11.34
CA ASP A 340 4.00 15.32 -12.74
C ASP A 340 3.16 14.11 -13.18
N ASN A 341 3.01 13.10 -12.32
CA ASN A 341 2.12 11.97 -12.57
C ASN A 341 0.64 12.39 -12.68
N ILE A 342 0.18 13.31 -11.82
CA ILE A 342 -1.19 13.84 -11.90
C ILE A 342 -1.40 14.61 -13.20
N LYS A 343 -0.46 15.46 -13.61
CA LYS A 343 -0.49 16.17 -14.88
C LYS A 343 -0.54 15.20 -16.06
N LYS A 344 0.30 14.18 -16.06
CA LYS A 344 0.32 13.14 -17.09
C LYS A 344 -1.02 12.42 -17.19
N LYS A 345 -1.65 12.08 -16.06
CA LYS A 345 -2.99 11.48 -16.06
C LYS A 345 -4.04 12.42 -16.64
N MET A 346 -3.98 13.73 -16.34
CA MET A 346 -4.87 14.72 -16.95
C MET A 346 -4.69 14.80 -18.47
N ASP A 347 -3.44 14.82 -18.93
CA ASP A 347 -3.14 14.85 -20.37
C ASP A 347 -3.61 13.56 -21.07
N ASN A 348 -3.40 12.40 -20.46
CA ASN A 348 -3.88 11.12 -21.00
C ASN A 348 -5.41 11.07 -21.08
N ALA A 349 -6.13 11.57 -20.08
CA ALA A 349 -7.59 11.63 -20.11
C ALA A 349 -8.10 12.50 -21.26
N ILE A 350 -7.48 13.65 -21.50
CA ILE A 350 -7.82 14.55 -22.62
C ILE A 350 -7.47 13.91 -23.96
N LYS A 351 -6.31 13.27 -24.05
CA LYS A 351 -5.90 12.55 -25.27
C LYS A 351 -6.90 11.42 -25.60
N HIS A 352 -7.24 10.60 -24.61
CA HIS A 352 -8.24 9.54 -24.78
C HIS A 352 -9.58 10.10 -25.29
N PHE A 353 -10.02 11.24 -24.73
CA PHE A 353 -11.22 11.92 -25.23
C PHE A 353 -11.08 12.32 -26.70
N ASN A 354 -9.98 12.97 -27.07
CA ASN A 354 -9.79 13.44 -28.46
C ASN A 354 -9.81 12.25 -29.42
N ASP A 355 -9.11 11.15 -29.09
CA ASP A 355 -9.02 9.94 -29.92
C ASP A 355 -10.38 9.24 -30.03
N LEU A 356 -11.10 9.01 -28.93
CA LEU A 356 -12.37 8.30 -28.90
C LEU A 356 -13.54 9.15 -29.50
N SER A 357 -13.44 10.47 -29.45
CA SER A 357 -14.46 11.37 -29.96
C SER A 357 -14.71 11.20 -31.49
N VAL A 358 -13.74 10.65 -32.21
CA VAL A 358 -13.85 10.29 -33.63
C VAL A 358 -14.88 9.17 -33.86
N ILE A 359 -14.98 8.24 -32.89
CA ILE A 359 -15.80 7.02 -33.00
C ILE A 359 -17.11 7.20 -32.23
N ASN A 360 -17.04 7.63 -30.97
CA ASN A 360 -18.19 7.74 -30.07
C ASN A 360 -18.06 8.92 -29.10
N VAL A 361 -18.58 10.06 -29.51
CA VAL A 361 -18.52 11.32 -28.74
C VAL A 361 -19.18 11.21 -27.35
N LYS A 362 -20.33 10.51 -27.26
CA LYS A 362 -21.04 10.37 -25.96
C LYS A 362 -20.23 9.58 -24.95
N GLN A 363 -19.62 8.49 -25.42
CA GLN A 363 -18.75 7.67 -24.56
C GLN A 363 -17.48 8.43 -24.22
N ALA A 364 -16.83 9.07 -25.19
CA ALA A 364 -15.64 9.89 -24.95
C ALA A 364 -15.87 10.99 -23.89
N TYR A 365 -17.03 11.68 -23.97
CA TYR A 365 -17.40 12.68 -22.97
C TYR A 365 -17.56 12.09 -21.55
N ARG A 366 -18.23 10.93 -21.43
CA ARG A 366 -18.38 10.24 -20.13
C ARG A 366 -17.01 9.83 -19.56
N ASP A 367 -16.18 9.22 -20.39
CA ASP A 367 -14.85 8.75 -19.99
C ASP A 367 -13.96 9.90 -19.55
N LEU A 368 -14.03 11.06 -20.21
CA LEU A 368 -13.32 12.27 -19.80
C LEU A 368 -13.79 12.76 -18.42
N MET A 369 -15.11 12.90 -18.22
CA MET A 369 -15.66 13.38 -16.96
C MET A 369 -15.35 12.42 -15.80
N ASP A 370 -15.54 11.11 -16.02
CA ASP A 370 -15.21 10.07 -15.05
C ASP A 370 -13.70 10.09 -14.71
N SER A 371 -12.83 10.23 -15.72
CA SER A 371 -11.37 10.32 -15.51
C SER A 371 -10.99 11.56 -14.71
N LEU A 372 -11.55 12.73 -15.03
CA LEU A 372 -11.27 13.95 -14.28
C LEU A 372 -11.79 13.87 -12.85
N ASP A 373 -12.96 13.30 -12.62
CA ASP A 373 -13.51 13.08 -11.28
C ASP A 373 -12.69 12.05 -10.50
N TYR A 374 -12.14 11.01 -11.17
CA TYR A 374 -11.21 10.03 -10.59
C TYR A 374 -9.88 10.68 -10.17
N ILE A 375 -9.29 11.51 -11.02
CA ILE A 375 -7.98 12.15 -10.77
C ILE A 375 -8.08 13.23 -9.70
N THR A 376 -9.17 14.03 -9.71
CA THR A 376 -9.30 15.26 -8.91
C THR A 376 -10.20 15.12 -7.68
N GLY A 377 -10.78 13.95 -7.44
CA GLY A 377 -11.65 13.66 -6.30
C GLY A 377 -11.05 12.65 -5.31
N ASN A 378 -11.91 12.23 -4.38
CA ASN A 378 -11.64 11.09 -3.51
C ASN A 378 -12.54 9.93 -3.90
N ILE A 379 -12.08 8.72 -3.65
CA ILE A 379 -12.76 7.48 -4.03
C ILE A 379 -12.98 6.65 -2.79
N ALA A 380 -14.19 6.16 -2.61
CA ALA A 380 -14.51 5.13 -1.63
C ALA A 380 -14.78 3.81 -2.37
N LEU A 381 -13.99 2.79 -2.09
CA LEU A 381 -14.20 1.45 -2.64
C LEU A 381 -15.33 0.76 -1.87
N ASN A 382 -16.52 0.76 -2.46
CA ASN A 382 -17.77 0.34 -1.79
C ASN A 382 -17.89 -1.18 -1.51
N LYS A 383 -17.06 -2.04 -2.12
CA LYS A 383 -17.15 -3.50 -1.96
C LYS A 383 -16.33 -4.06 -0.80
N THR A 384 -15.48 -3.27 -0.17
CA THR A 384 -14.74 -3.71 1.00
C THR A 384 -15.42 -3.20 2.26
N LYS A 385 -15.80 -4.10 3.19
CA LYS A 385 -16.33 -3.70 4.52
C LYS A 385 -15.37 -2.80 5.31
N SER A 386 -14.11 -2.70 4.87
CA SER A 386 -13.06 -1.83 5.43
C SER A 386 -13.16 -0.37 4.97
N GLY A 387 -14.01 -0.04 3.98
CA GLY A 387 -14.23 1.35 3.55
C GLY A 387 -12.95 2.06 3.12
N VAL A 388 -12.11 1.38 2.30
CA VAL A 388 -10.84 1.98 1.82
C VAL A 388 -11.14 3.28 1.09
N LYS A 389 -10.57 4.37 1.59
CA LYS A 389 -10.66 5.71 1.01
C LYS A 389 -9.31 6.09 0.42
N THR A 390 -9.32 6.59 -0.81
CA THR A 390 -8.12 7.06 -1.52
C THR A 390 -8.46 8.32 -2.31
N GLY A 391 -7.46 8.95 -2.91
CA GLY A 391 -7.64 10.11 -3.78
C GLY A 391 -6.94 11.35 -3.29
N LEU A 392 -7.38 12.51 -3.83
CA LEU A 392 -6.66 13.77 -3.69
C LEU A 392 -6.43 14.19 -2.24
N TYR A 393 -7.44 14.14 -1.37
CA TYR A 393 -7.33 14.46 0.04
C TYR A 393 -6.60 13.34 0.82
N TYR A 394 -7.11 12.11 0.77
CA TYR A 394 -6.61 11.01 1.60
C TYR A 394 -5.16 10.61 1.33
N SER A 395 -4.66 10.91 0.13
CA SER A 395 -3.25 10.69 -0.21
C SER A 395 -2.36 11.91 0.11
N ASN A 396 -2.95 13.05 0.49
CA ASN A 396 -2.25 14.33 0.69
C ASN A 396 -2.90 15.18 1.80
N ASP A 397 -3.33 14.56 2.86
CA ASP A 397 -4.07 15.18 3.97
C ASP A 397 -3.22 16.09 4.87
N LEU A 398 -1.89 16.00 4.77
CA LEU A 398 -0.95 16.80 5.54
C LEU A 398 -0.44 18.06 4.81
N LEU A 399 -0.94 18.35 3.61
CA LEU A 399 -0.61 19.60 2.91
C LEU A 399 -1.00 20.82 3.74
N ASP A 400 -0.22 21.88 3.59
CA ASP A 400 -0.54 23.16 4.25
C ASP A 400 -1.75 23.84 3.59
N ASN A 401 -2.45 24.65 4.38
CA ASN A 401 -3.74 25.25 4.02
C ASN A 401 -3.69 26.19 2.81
N ASP A 402 -2.52 26.73 2.45
CA ASP A 402 -2.35 27.59 1.28
C ASP A 402 -2.48 26.86 -0.06
N LEU A 403 -2.28 25.53 -0.06
CA LEU A 403 -2.49 24.58 -1.17
C LEU A 403 -1.94 25.02 -2.53
N PRO A 404 -0.71 25.55 -2.64
CA PRO A 404 -0.20 26.08 -3.91
C PRO A 404 -0.05 25.00 -4.99
N ASP A 405 0.27 23.77 -4.59
CA ASP A 405 0.40 22.61 -5.50
C ASP A 405 -0.94 22.30 -6.17
N LEU A 406 -2.03 22.28 -5.40
CA LEU A 406 -3.37 22.00 -5.93
C LEU A 406 -3.88 23.16 -6.78
N LYS A 407 -3.61 24.40 -6.38
CA LYS A 407 -3.89 25.59 -7.20
C LYS A 407 -3.09 25.57 -8.51
N GLY A 408 -1.84 25.11 -8.45
CA GLY A 408 -0.98 24.90 -9.63
C GLY A 408 -1.55 23.86 -10.58
N LEU A 409 -1.99 22.70 -10.05
CA LEU A 409 -2.66 21.65 -10.84
C LEU A 409 -3.99 22.11 -11.42
N THR A 410 -4.75 22.92 -10.70
CA THR A 410 -5.99 23.54 -11.22
C THR A 410 -5.68 24.43 -12.42
N ARG A 411 -4.71 25.33 -12.32
CA ARG A 411 -4.29 26.18 -13.44
C ARG A 411 -3.78 25.36 -14.63
N TYR A 412 -3.03 24.29 -14.34
CA TYR A 412 -2.55 23.37 -15.37
C TYR A 412 -3.72 22.72 -16.12
N LEU A 413 -4.71 22.16 -15.40
CA LEU A 413 -5.90 21.56 -16.02
C LEU A 413 -6.68 22.58 -16.87
N HIS A 414 -6.90 23.80 -16.35
CA HIS A 414 -7.60 24.86 -17.06
C HIS A 414 -6.88 25.35 -18.32
N SER A 415 -5.55 25.19 -18.40
CA SER A 415 -4.76 25.54 -19.59
C SER A 415 -4.83 24.50 -20.70
N ARG A 416 -5.33 23.31 -20.41
CA ARG A 416 -5.43 22.23 -21.40
C ARG A 416 -6.58 22.46 -22.35
N LYS A 417 -6.32 22.31 -23.65
CA LYS A 417 -7.31 22.40 -24.70
C LYS A 417 -7.87 21.02 -25.00
N VAL A 418 -9.17 20.97 -25.26
CA VAL A 418 -9.87 19.76 -25.68
C VAL A 418 -10.19 19.95 -27.16
N GLU A 419 -9.82 18.97 -27.96
CA GLU A 419 -9.99 19.01 -29.41
C GLU A 419 -10.85 17.81 -29.86
N PRO A 420 -12.20 17.92 -29.75
CA PRO A 420 -13.08 16.90 -30.28
C PRO A 420 -12.92 16.82 -31.80
N TYR A 421 -13.38 15.74 -32.39
CA TYR A 421 -13.31 15.56 -33.84
C TYR A 421 -13.99 16.74 -34.60
N ASN A 422 -13.21 17.48 -35.38
CA ASN A 422 -13.63 18.77 -35.98
C ASN A 422 -14.75 18.67 -37.00
N LYS A 423 -15.03 17.49 -37.60
CA LYS A 423 -16.14 17.25 -38.52
C LYS A 423 -17.48 16.95 -37.84
N LEU A 424 -17.53 16.97 -36.50
CA LEU A 424 -18.78 16.74 -35.78
C LEU A 424 -19.72 17.92 -35.91
N LYS A 425 -21.00 17.63 -36.17
CA LYS A 425 -22.06 18.63 -36.09
C LYS A 425 -22.12 19.19 -34.67
N GLY A 426 -21.96 20.50 -34.51
CA GLY A 426 -21.96 21.17 -33.22
C GLY A 426 -20.59 21.11 -32.49
N TYR A 427 -19.49 20.92 -33.21
CA TYR A 427 -18.11 20.87 -32.67
C TYR A 427 -17.81 22.00 -31.68
N GLU A 428 -18.03 23.26 -32.06
CA GLU A 428 -17.74 24.43 -31.23
C GLU A 428 -18.58 24.46 -29.94
N VAL A 429 -19.86 24.06 -30.03
CA VAL A 429 -20.73 23.98 -28.85
C VAL A 429 -20.26 22.90 -27.88
N LEU A 430 -19.90 21.74 -28.40
CA LEU A 430 -19.39 20.65 -27.60
C LEU A 430 -18.05 21.03 -26.92
N LYS A 431 -17.13 21.60 -27.68
CA LYS A 431 -15.84 22.09 -27.18
C LYS A 431 -16.03 23.10 -26.07
N SER A 432 -16.82 24.14 -26.30
CA SER A 432 -17.12 25.18 -25.31
C SER A 432 -17.76 24.59 -24.03
N ARG A 433 -18.69 23.65 -24.18
CA ARG A 433 -19.34 22.97 -23.07
C ARG A 433 -18.34 22.17 -22.21
N ILE A 434 -17.44 21.43 -22.86
CA ILE A 434 -16.41 20.64 -22.15
C ILE A 434 -15.41 21.55 -21.42
N GLU A 435 -14.92 22.58 -22.12
CA GLU A 435 -14.00 23.55 -21.52
C GLU A 435 -14.63 24.27 -20.32
N SER A 436 -15.91 24.64 -20.41
CA SER A 436 -16.64 25.21 -19.28
C SER A 436 -16.74 24.25 -18.10
N LYS A 437 -16.96 22.96 -18.34
CA LYS A 437 -16.97 21.94 -17.28
C LYS A 437 -15.60 21.75 -16.64
N ILE A 438 -14.53 21.76 -17.43
CA ILE A 438 -13.15 21.69 -16.95
C ILE A 438 -12.81 22.91 -16.06
N LYS A 439 -13.21 24.13 -16.47
CA LYS A 439 -12.99 25.37 -15.72
C LYS A 439 -13.68 25.42 -14.35
N ILE A 440 -14.74 24.63 -14.13
CA ILE A 440 -15.41 24.51 -12.82
C ILE A 440 -14.62 23.63 -11.85
N ILE A 441 -13.69 22.79 -12.35
CA ILE A 441 -12.92 21.88 -11.50
C ILE A 441 -11.83 22.67 -10.80
N ASP A 442 -11.97 22.80 -9.47
CA ASP A 442 -10.96 23.38 -8.60
C ASP A 442 -10.47 22.31 -7.61
N LEU A 443 -9.20 21.93 -7.73
CA LEU A 443 -8.60 20.86 -6.92
C LEU A 443 -8.46 21.26 -5.46
N ALA A 444 -8.14 22.55 -5.17
CA ALA A 444 -8.03 23.02 -3.80
C ALA A 444 -9.40 23.01 -3.11
N LYS A 445 -10.45 23.45 -3.81
CA LYS A 445 -11.83 23.36 -3.32
C LYS A 445 -12.27 21.92 -3.07
N ARG A 446 -12.02 21.01 -4.03
CA ARG A 446 -12.35 19.57 -3.90
C ARG A 446 -11.60 18.91 -2.75
N TRP A 447 -10.37 19.31 -2.47
CA TRP A 447 -9.56 18.84 -1.35
C TRP A 447 -10.19 19.28 -0.02
N ASN A 448 -10.53 20.58 0.14
CA ASN A 448 -11.16 21.14 1.34
C ASN A 448 -12.54 20.50 1.61
N GLU A 449 -13.36 20.36 0.59
CA GLU A 449 -14.70 19.77 0.68
C GLU A 449 -14.65 18.23 0.85
N ARG A 450 -13.48 17.59 0.70
CA ARG A 450 -13.30 16.14 0.74
C ARG A 450 -14.27 15.41 -0.19
N LYS A 451 -14.53 15.98 -1.37
CA LYS A 451 -15.50 15.46 -2.33
C LYS A 451 -15.24 13.99 -2.66
N PHE A 452 -16.25 13.13 -2.46
CA PHE A 452 -16.21 11.73 -2.81
C PHE A 452 -16.93 11.45 -4.11
N ASN A 453 -16.31 10.64 -4.95
CA ASN A 453 -16.89 10.04 -6.13
C ASN A 453 -17.01 8.52 -5.90
N ARG A 454 -18.07 7.94 -6.47
CA ARG A 454 -18.32 6.49 -6.38
C ARG A 454 -18.13 5.88 -7.75
N PHE A 455 -17.24 4.93 -7.85
CA PHE A 455 -16.96 4.16 -9.06
C PHE A 455 -17.17 2.67 -8.80
N SER A 456 -17.65 1.92 -9.79
CA SER A 456 -17.57 0.46 -9.78
C SER A 456 -16.11 0.02 -10.05
N LEU A 457 -15.77 -1.22 -9.70
CA LEU A 457 -14.44 -1.76 -10.03
C LEU A 457 -14.20 -1.74 -11.54
N GLU A 458 -15.18 -2.14 -12.33
CA GLU A 458 -15.12 -2.11 -13.80
C GLU A 458 -14.87 -0.71 -14.36
N GLN A 459 -15.49 0.32 -13.74
CA GLN A 459 -15.22 1.71 -14.13
C GLN A 459 -13.79 2.12 -13.80
N ILE A 460 -13.27 1.73 -12.63
CA ILE A 460 -11.90 2.03 -12.22
C ILE A 460 -10.91 1.34 -13.17
N GLU A 461 -11.07 0.03 -13.41
CA GLU A 461 -10.21 -0.72 -14.33
C GLU A 461 -10.22 -0.10 -15.74
N ARG A 462 -11.39 0.28 -16.23
CA ARG A 462 -11.54 0.97 -17.50
C ARG A 462 -10.79 2.31 -17.51
N ILE A 463 -10.98 3.15 -16.49
CA ILE A 463 -10.30 4.45 -16.39
C ILE A 463 -8.79 4.26 -16.29
N GLU A 464 -8.30 3.32 -15.49
CA GLU A 464 -6.87 3.07 -15.33
C GLU A 464 -6.20 2.50 -16.59
N SER A 465 -6.96 1.91 -17.51
CA SER A 465 -6.42 1.35 -18.77
C SER A 465 -5.83 2.41 -19.72
N TRP A 466 -6.25 3.66 -19.62
CA TRP A 466 -5.71 4.77 -20.44
C TRP A 466 -5.01 5.87 -19.64
N LEU A 467 -5.10 5.90 -18.31
CA LEU A 467 -4.40 6.87 -17.45
C LEU A 467 -2.96 6.45 -17.16
#